data_c9d754a567d659d4542b9721150156df
#
_entry.id   c9d754a567d659d4542b9721150156df
#
_cell.length_a   1.000
_cell.length_b   1.000
_cell.length_c   1.000
_cell.angle_alpha   90.00
_cell.angle_beta   90.00
_cell.angle_gamma   90.00
#
_symmetry.space_group_name_H-M   'P 1'
#
loop_
_entity.id
_entity.type
_entity.pdbx_description
1 polymer ?
#
loop_
_entity_poly.entity_id
_entity_poly.type
_entity_poly.pdbx_seq_one_letter_code
_entity_poly.pdbx_strand_id
1 'polypeptide(L)'
;MYTEYLSSPQETPPEPPRRQAPPPHRAAPKHRSPRRDTRRRVLLAAMALVLFLGGFISGCCVGRAHGSSPANSESGADVSGSKQQKSNIPASITLPNYVKEDLLPVNEYSRCGDKLQRVNAVVIHYVGNPNTTAWQNRSYFANLATTGETSASSNLIVGLEGEALLCVPLDEVAYCSNDRNHDTISIEFCHPGTDGKPSQDTYDTLVKLTAWLCDLFGLDPQEDVIRHYDVIDKECPLYFVQNKDEWTRF
;
A
#
# COMPACT_ATOMS: atom_id res chain seq x y z
N MET A 1 -67.14 33.86 -28.71
CA MET A 1 -66.66 32.80 -29.61
C MET A 1 -65.67 31.96 -28.84
N TYR A 2 -66.12 30.87 -28.23
CA TYR A 2 -65.25 29.92 -27.51
C TYR A 2 -65.01 28.76 -28.47
N THR A 3 -63.78 28.50 -28.78
CA THR A 3 -63.33 27.35 -29.54
C THR A 3 -62.96 26.23 -28.58
N GLU A 4 -63.71 25.14 -28.65
CA GLU A 4 -63.47 23.88 -27.94
C GLU A 4 -62.19 23.21 -28.48
N TYR A 5 -61.24 22.90 -27.57
CA TYR A 5 -60.10 22.03 -27.84
C TYR A 5 -60.53 20.58 -27.58
N LEU A 6 -60.69 19.83 -28.64
CA LEU A 6 -60.90 18.38 -28.59
C LEU A 6 -59.58 17.70 -28.16
N SER A 7 -59.62 17.03 -27.01
CA SER A 7 -58.54 16.19 -26.52
C SER A 7 -58.50 14.87 -27.30
N SER A 8 -57.35 14.61 -27.94
CA SER A 8 -57.05 13.32 -28.58
C SER A 8 -56.87 12.22 -27.53
N PRO A 9 -57.26 10.96 -27.83
CA PRO A 9 -57.05 9.84 -26.93
C PRO A 9 -55.54 9.53 -26.79
N GLN A 10 -55.03 9.40 -25.56
CA GLN A 10 -53.70 8.92 -25.30
C GLN A 10 -53.61 7.41 -25.60
N GLU A 11 -52.77 7.05 -26.57
CA GLU A 11 -52.38 5.66 -26.79
C GLU A 11 -51.52 5.14 -25.62
N THR A 12 -51.93 4.03 -25.03
CA THR A 12 -51.17 3.31 -24.03
C THR A 12 -49.92 2.67 -24.65
N PRO A 13 -48.75 2.79 -24.04
CA PRO A 13 -47.52 2.17 -24.58
C PRO A 13 -47.63 0.63 -24.57
N PRO A 14 -47.04 -0.07 -25.54
CA PRO A 14 -47.09 -1.52 -25.65
C PRO A 14 -46.41 -2.19 -24.46
N GLU A 15 -47.02 -3.27 -23.99
CA GLU A 15 -46.53 -4.11 -22.90
C GLU A 15 -45.15 -4.75 -23.27
N PRO A 16 -44.13 -4.74 -22.39
CA PRO A 16 -42.83 -5.33 -22.69
C PRO A 16 -42.93 -6.85 -22.87
N PRO A 17 -42.14 -7.44 -23.76
CA PRO A 17 -42.18 -8.89 -24.03
C PRO A 17 -41.89 -9.71 -22.78
N ARG A 18 -42.78 -10.68 -22.48
CA ARG A 18 -42.61 -11.65 -21.38
C ARG A 18 -41.34 -12.46 -21.59
N ARG A 19 -40.41 -12.38 -20.62
CA ARG A 19 -39.23 -13.24 -20.57
C ARG A 19 -39.68 -14.70 -20.44
N GLN A 20 -39.32 -15.53 -21.40
CA GLN A 20 -39.48 -16.98 -21.31
C GLN A 20 -38.54 -17.53 -20.23
N ALA A 21 -39.06 -18.39 -19.36
CA ALA A 21 -38.26 -19.09 -18.36
C ALA A 21 -37.25 -20.03 -19.04
N PRO A 22 -35.99 -20.12 -18.52
CA PRO A 22 -35.01 -21.02 -19.07
C PRO A 22 -35.43 -22.49 -18.90
N PRO A 23 -35.06 -23.37 -19.83
CA PRO A 23 -35.39 -24.80 -19.76
C PRO A 23 -34.74 -25.45 -18.54
N PRO A 24 -35.31 -26.52 -17.97
CA PRO A 24 -34.77 -27.19 -16.81
C PRO A 24 -33.41 -27.83 -17.11
N HIS A 25 -32.42 -27.52 -16.27
CA HIS A 25 -31.08 -28.09 -16.38
C HIS A 25 -31.10 -29.60 -16.19
N ARG A 26 -30.62 -30.31 -17.22
CA ARG A 26 -30.36 -31.73 -17.19
C ARG A 26 -29.33 -32.08 -16.12
N ALA A 27 -29.66 -32.92 -15.14
CA ALA A 27 -28.77 -33.33 -14.06
C ALA A 27 -27.48 -33.93 -14.61
N ALA A 28 -26.35 -33.40 -14.22
CA ALA A 28 -25.04 -33.94 -14.54
C ALA A 28 -24.76 -35.26 -13.74
N PRO A 29 -24.01 -36.23 -14.30
CA PRO A 29 -23.72 -37.49 -13.64
C PRO A 29 -22.84 -37.25 -12.38
N LYS A 30 -23.20 -37.94 -11.29
CA LYS A 30 -22.45 -37.89 -10.02
C LYS A 30 -21.07 -38.54 -10.20
N HIS A 31 -20.04 -37.70 -10.28
CA HIS A 31 -18.65 -38.16 -10.22
C HIS A 31 -18.28 -38.50 -8.77
N ARG A 32 -17.95 -39.77 -8.53
CA ARG A 32 -17.36 -40.25 -7.26
C ARG A 32 -15.98 -39.65 -7.10
N SER A 33 -15.78 -38.81 -6.09
CA SER A 33 -14.48 -38.23 -5.74
C SER A 33 -13.61 -39.25 -4.99
N PRO A 34 -12.32 -39.38 -5.30
CA PRO A 34 -11.39 -40.19 -4.52
C PRO A 34 -10.98 -39.45 -3.24
N ARG A 35 -11.24 -40.07 -2.10
CA ARG A 35 -10.97 -39.58 -0.73
C ARG A 35 -9.48 -39.54 -0.33
N ARG A 36 -8.53 -39.30 -1.23
CA ARG A 36 -7.09 -39.38 -0.89
C ARG A 36 -6.25 -38.10 -1.00
N ASP A 37 -6.83 -36.98 -1.40
CA ASP A 37 -6.00 -35.77 -1.69
C ASP A 37 -6.09 -34.64 -0.66
N THR A 38 -7.01 -34.73 0.31
CA THR A 38 -7.23 -33.65 1.28
C THR A 38 -6.09 -33.53 2.31
N ARG A 39 -5.45 -34.65 2.66
CA ARG A 39 -4.32 -34.62 3.62
C ARG A 39 -3.05 -34.00 3.04
N ARG A 40 -2.81 -34.16 1.73
CA ARG A 40 -1.63 -33.56 1.07
C ARG A 40 -1.78 -32.06 0.84
N ARG A 41 -3.00 -31.57 0.57
CA ARG A 41 -3.28 -30.13 0.39
C ARG A 41 -3.24 -29.37 1.70
N VAL A 42 -3.67 -29.97 2.81
CA VAL A 42 -3.57 -29.37 4.14
C VAL A 42 -2.12 -29.27 4.61
N LEU A 43 -1.26 -30.25 4.27
CA LEU A 43 0.17 -30.20 4.61
C LEU A 43 0.94 -29.15 3.78
N LEU A 44 0.58 -28.91 2.53
CA LEU A 44 1.19 -27.85 1.70
C LEU A 44 0.74 -26.44 2.10
N ALA A 45 -0.51 -26.28 2.53
CA ALA A 45 -1.00 -25.01 3.07
C ALA A 45 -0.36 -24.69 4.44
N ALA A 46 -0.13 -25.69 5.29
CA ALA A 46 0.54 -25.52 6.58
C ALA A 46 2.04 -25.19 6.42
N MET A 47 2.72 -25.74 5.40
CA MET A 47 4.13 -25.36 5.11
C MET A 47 4.28 -23.96 4.56
N ALA A 48 3.33 -23.44 3.78
CA ALA A 48 3.34 -22.07 3.32
C ALA A 48 3.14 -21.08 4.48
N LEU A 49 2.33 -21.43 5.48
CA LEU A 49 2.08 -20.58 6.66
C LEU A 49 3.29 -20.50 7.61
N VAL A 50 4.11 -21.57 7.70
CA VAL A 50 5.30 -21.61 8.58
C VAL A 50 6.46 -20.78 8.03
N LEU A 51 6.55 -20.55 6.72
CA LEU A 51 7.56 -19.67 6.12
C LEU A 51 7.22 -18.17 6.26
N PHE A 52 5.99 -17.83 6.63
CA PHE A 52 5.59 -16.44 6.91
C PHE A 52 5.81 -15.98 8.35
N LEU A 53 6.03 -16.91 9.30
CA LEU A 53 6.15 -16.61 10.74
C LEU A 53 7.59 -16.49 11.25
N GLY A 54 8.60 -16.59 10.38
CA GLY A 54 10.02 -16.63 10.77
C GLY A 54 10.79 -15.31 10.64
N GLY A 55 10.19 -14.16 10.55
CA GLY A 55 10.90 -12.93 10.24
C GLY A 55 10.50 -11.63 10.93
N PHE A 56 9.83 -11.67 12.07
CA PHE A 56 9.53 -10.44 12.82
C PHE A 56 9.84 -10.60 14.30
N ILE A 57 11.09 -10.37 14.66
CA ILE A 57 11.42 -10.01 16.04
C ILE A 57 12.04 -8.61 16.01
N SER A 58 11.27 -7.70 16.58
CA SER A 58 11.72 -6.63 17.44
C SER A 58 12.40 -5.39 16.86
N GLY A 59 11.83 -4.33 17.18
CA GLY A 59 12.44 -3.00 17.17
C GLY A 59 11.52 -1.93 17.69
N CYS A 60 10.84 -2.12 18.80
CA CYS A 60 10.16 -1.01 19.46
C CYS A 60 10.48 -0.94 20.95
N CYS A 61 10.97 0.24 21.34
CA CYS A 61 10.88 0.84 22.66
C CYS A 61 11.53 0.10 23.83
N VAL A 62 12.82 0.32 24.05
CA VAL A 62 13.42 0.12 25.37
C VAL A 62 13.32 1.41 26.17
N GLY A 63 12.46 1.36 27.17
CA GLY A 63 12.29 2.41 28.17
C GLY A 63 13.56 2.66 28.97
N ARG A 64 13.80 3.94 29.22
CA ARG A 64 14.92 4.51 29.96
C ARG A 64 14.76 4.24 31.45
N ALA A 65 15.65 3.46 32.04
CA ALA A 65 15.82 3.40 33.49
C ALA A 65 17.08 4.17 33.91
N HIS A 66 16.93 5.09 34.85
CA HIS A 66 18.00 5.85 35.49
C HIS A 66 18.81 4.97 36.45
N GLY A 67 20.13 5.12 36.42
CA GLY A 67 21.04 4.58 37.43
C GLY A 67 22.39 5.31 37.43
N SER A 68 22.72 5.91 38.54
CA SER A 68 23.79 6.89 38.85
C SER A 68 25.20 6.30 38.79
N SER A 69 26.16 7.20 38.48
CA SER A 69 27.63 7.26 38.51
C SER A 69 28.35 6.57 39.69
N PRO A 70 29.79 6.52 39.76
CA PRO A 70 30.74 7.49 39.19
C PRO A 70 32.14 6.94 38.73
N ALA A 71 32.84 7.84 38.05
CA ALA A 71 34.30 8.18 38.13
C ALA A 71 35.35 7.46 37.25
N ASN A 72 35.95 8.32 36.44
CA ASN A 72 37.36 8.47 36.02
C ASN A 72 38.11 7.41 35.22
N SER A 73 38.44 7.77 33.96
CA SER A 73 39.84 8.04 33.56
C SER A 73 39.92 8.54 32.11
N GLU A 74 40.71 9.56 31.89
CA GLU A 74 41.03 10.22 30.63
C GLU A 74 41.75 9.28 29.65
N SER A 75 41.31 9.26 28.40
CA SER A 75 42.23 9.19 27.25
C SER A 75 41.48 9.77 26.04
N GLY A 76 42.04 10.85 25.49
CA GLY A 76 41.49 11.50 24.30
C GLY A 76 41.52 10.56 23.11
N ALA A 77 40.35 10.35 22.52
CA ALA A 77 40.20 9.91 21.16
C ALA A 77 39.25 10.89 20.51
N ASP A 78 39.75 11.50 19.46
CA ASP A 78 39.09 12.44 18.55
C ASP A 78 37.71 11.88 18.13
N VAL A 79 36.63 12.36 18.72
CA VAL A 79 35.26 12.05 18.28
C VAL A 79 35.03 12.89 17.04
N SER A 80 35.31 12.26 15.89
CA SER A 80 34.84 12.72 14.60
C SER A 80 33.37 13.12 14.73
N GLY A 81 33.12 14.44 14.75
CA GLY A 81 31.78 14.99 14.84
C GLY A 81 30.92 14.49 13.70
N SER A 82 30.00 13.60 13.99
CA SER A 82 28.91 13.27 13.07
C SER A 82 28.15 14.58 12.83
N LYS A 83 28.38 15.19 11.67
CA LYS A 83 27.57 16.33 11.21
C LYS A 83 26.13 15.86 11.17
N GLN A 84 25.33 16.25 12.13
CA GLN A 84 23.90 15.96 12.17
C GLN A 84 23.31 16.58 10.90
N GLN A 85 22.97 15.73 9.94
CA GLN A 85 22.48 16.18 8.65
C GLN A 85 21.12 16.85 8.87
N LYS A 86 21.01 18.12 8.42
CA LYS A 86 19.79 18.90 8.59
C LYS A 86 18.59 18.20 7.94
N SER A 87 17.43 18.21 8.61
CA SER A 87 16.18 17.70 8.04
C SER A 87 15.87 18.34 6.69
N ASN A 88 15.40 17.54 5.74
CA ASN A 88 14.86 18.01 4.44
C ASN A 88 13.33 18.02 4.40
N ILE A 89 12.68 17.77 5.54
CA ILE A 89 11.23 17.76 5.64
C ILE A 89 10.75 19.20 5.80
N PRO A 90 9.90 19.73 4.89
CA PRO A 90 9.36 21.07 5.01
C PRO A 90 8.51 21.24 6.27
N ALA A 91 8.50 22.45 6.84
CA ALA A 91 7.68 22.78 8.01
C ALA A 91 6.17 22.67 7.74
N SER A 92 5.77 22.80 6.47
CA SER A 92 4.39 22.56 6.00
C SER A 92 4.44 21.93 4.62
N ILE A 93 3.57 20.95 4.39
CA ILE A 93 3.45 20.25 3.12
C ILE A 93 2.06 20.54 2.56
N THR A 94 2.03 21.07 1.33
CA THR A 94 0.77 21.25 0.59
C THR A 94 0.62 20.10 -0.38
N LEU A 95 -0.41 19.27 -0.19
CA LEU A 95 -0.67 18.13 -1.06
C LEU A 95 -1.13 18.60 -2.46
N PRO A 96 -0.72 17.89 -3.53
CA PRO A 96 -1.31 18.07 -4.83
C PRO A 96 -2.83 17.83 -4.80
N ASN A 97 -3.58 18.52 -5.63
CA ASN A 97 -5.04 18.47 -5.65
C ASN A 97 -5.62 17.09 -6.05
N TYR A 98 -4.80 16.20 -6.62
CA TYR A 98 -5.18 14.83 -6.96
C TYR A 98 -4.88 13.82 -5.84
N VAL A 99 -4.24 14.24 -4.74
CA VAL A 99 -4.01 13.41 -3.55
C VAL A 99 -5.09 13.70 -2.54
N LYS A 100 -5.85 12.69 -2.16
CA LYS A 100 -6.86 12.78 -1.11
C LYS A 100 -6.28 12.34 0.23
N GLU A 101 -6.43 13.18 1.23
CA GLU A 101 -6.08 12.81 2.59
C GLU A 101 -7.16 11.91 3.22
N ASP A 102 -6.76 10.73 3.68
CA ASP A 102 -7.57 9.81 4.46
C ASP A 102 -6.69 9.09 5.49
N LEU A 103 -6.25 9.86 6.48
CA LEU A 103 -5.27 9.40 7.46
C LEU A 103 -5.80 8.24 8.32
N LEU A 104 -4.91 7.31 8.59
CA LEU A 104 -5.14 6.25 9.58
C LEU A 104 -5.21 6.88 10.99
N PRO A 105 -6.09 6.40 11.87
CA PRO A 105 -5.99 6.73 13.30
C PRO A 105 -4.64 6.27 13.86
N VAL A 106 -4.09 7.05 14.80
CA VAL A 106 -2.85 6.67 15.49
C VAL A 106 -3.08 5.38 16.30
N ASN A 107 -2.23 4.38 16.06
CA ASN A 107 -2.24 3.08 16.74
C ASN A 107 -0.89 2.38 16.53
N GLU A 108 -0.58 1.38 17.34
CA GLU A 108 0.70 0.67 17.33
C GLU A 108 0.95 -0.22 16.07
N TYR A 109 -0.09 -0.57 15.32
CA TYR A 109 0.01 -1.54 14.21
C TYR A 109 0.11 -0.92 12.82
N SER A 110 -0.43 0.28 12.62
CA SER A 110 -0.43 0.89 11.29
C SER A 110 -0.05 2.37 11.23
N ARG A 111 -0.05 3.08 12.36
CA ARG A 111 0.43 4.47 12.45
C ARG A 111 0.84 4.80 13.88
N CYS A 112 2.14 4.67 14.19
CA CYS A 112 2.66 4.97 15.53
C CYS A 112 2.68 6.47 15.86
N GLY A 113 2.71 7.35 14.86
CA GLY A 113 2.85 8.79 15.04
C GLY A 113 4.28 9.27 15.21
N ASP A 114 5.27 8.37 15.13
CA ASP A 114 6.70 8.72 15.21
C ASP A 114 7.08 9.57 14.01
N LYS A 115 7.88 10.63 14.26
CA LYS A 115 8.29 11.57 13.22
C LYS A 115 9.58 11.14 12.54
N LEU A 116 9.57 11.25 11.20
CA LEU A 116 10.79 11.14 10.40
C LEU A 116 11.74 12.29 10.74
N GLN A 117 13.02 12.01 10.84
CA GLN A 117 14.06 13.03 11.01
C GLN A 117 14.49 13.61 9.66
N ARG A 118 14.45 12.77 8.63
CA ARG A 118 14.82 13.08 7.27
C ARG A 118 14.19 12.05 6.33
N VAL A 119 13.95 12.43 5.09
CA VAL A 119 13.58 11.52 4.00
C VAL A 119 14.80 11.36 3.08
N ASN A 120 15.26 10.11 2.92
CA ASN A 120 16.42 9.77 2.11
C ASN A 120 16.05 8.98 0.84
N ALA A 121 14.82 8.44 0.75
CA ALA A 121 14.36 7.77 -0.44
C ALA A 121 12.83 7.69 -0.50
N VAL A 122 12.31 7.44 -1.71
CA VAL A 122 10.95 6.96 -1.96
C VAL A 122 11.03 5.48 -2.29
N VAL A 123 10.28 4.65 -1.55
CA VAL A 123 10.24 3.19 -1.78
C VAL A 123 8.92 2.84 -2.47
N ILE A 124 9.05 2.19 -3.63
CA ILE A 124 7.91 1.74 -4.41
C ILE A 124 7.56 0.31 -4.04
N HIS A 125 6.27 0.10 -3.73
CA HIS A 125 5.67 -1.19 -3.40
C HIS A 125 4.44 -1.44 -4.27
N TYR A 126 3.96 -2.68 -4.27
CA TYR A 126 2.66 -3.04 -4.83
C TYR A 126 1.85 -3.79 -3.77
N VAL A 127 0.54 -3.65 -3.77
CA VAL A 127 -0.32 -4.22 -2.71
C VAL A 127 -0.33 -5.76 -2.66
N GLY A 128 0.21 -6.45 -3.66
CA GLY A 128 0.31 -7.92 -3.71
C GLY A 128 -1.05 -8.65 -3.74
N ASN A 129 -2.15 -7.91 -3.82
CA ASN A 129 -3.52 -8.40 -3.82
C ASN A 129 -4.25 -7.85 -5.06
N PRO A 130 -4.29 -8.63 -6.17
CA PRO A 130 -4.80 -8.12 -7.44
C PRO A 130 -6.26 -7.66 -7.35
N ASN A 131 -6.59 -6.63 -8.12
CA ASN A 131 -7.93 -6.10 -8.28
C ASN A 131 -8.57 -5.54 -6.99
N THR A 132 -7.73 -5.14 -6.01
CA THR A 132 -8.18 -4.40 -4.84
C THR A 132 -8.00 -2.90 -5.04
N THR A 133 -8.93 -2.11 -4.49
CA THR A 133 -8.90 -0.64 -4.58
C THR A 133 -8.00 -0.02 -3.51
N ALA A 134 -7.60 1.24 -3.69
CA ALA A 134 -6.87 2.00 -2.68
C ALA A 134 -7.62 2.03 -1.34
N TRP A 135 -8.94 2.21 -1.36
CA TRP A 135 -9.79 2.22 -0.17
C TRP A 135 -9.84 0.90 0.57
N GLN A 136 -9.84 -0.25 -0.14
CA GLN A 136 -9.78 -1.57 0.47
C GLN A 136 -8.44 -1.80 1.17
N ASN A 137 -7.34 -1.42 0.55
CA ASN A 137 -6.01 -1.54 1.15
C ASN A 137 -5.83 -0.57 2.34
N ARG A 138 -6.31 0.66 2.23
CA ARG A 138 -6.35 1.59 3.38
C ARG A 138 -7.19 1.04 4.53
N SER A 139 -8.34 0.40 4.23
CA SER A 139 -9.21 -0.23 5.23
C SER A 139 -8.54 -1.43 5.89
N TYR A 140 -7.76 -2.22 5.14
CA TYR A 140 -6.93 -3.28 5.70
C TYR A 140 -5.95 -2.71 6.75
N PHE A 141 -5.20 -1.65 6.44
CA PHE A 141 -4.31 -0.99 7.38
C PHE A 141 -5.04 -0.47 8.63
N ALA A 142 -6.22 0.14 8.46
CA ALA A 142 -7.02 0.60 9.59
C ALA A 142 -7.48 -0.54 10.50
N ASN A 143 -7.83 -1.71 9.91
CA ASN A 143 -8.31 -2.86 10.67
C ASN A 143 -7.21 -3.53 11.51
N LEU A 144 -5.94 -3.33 11.19
CA LEU A 144 -4.81 -3.83 11.98
C LEU A 144 -4.83 -3.30 13.42
N ALA A 145 -5.36 -2.09 13.64
CA ALA A 145 -5.58 -1.55 14.99
C ALA A 145 -6.49 -2.44 15.85
N THR A 146 -7.37 -3.23 15.22
CA THR A 146 -8.31 -4.14 15.90
C THR A 146 -7.80 -5.57 15.94
N THR A 147 -7.21 -6.06 14.84
CA THR A 147 -6.77 -7.47 14.74
C THR A 147 -5.41 -7.71 15.38
N GLY A 148 -4.51 -6.73 15.33
CA GLY A 148 -3.14 -6.87 15.82
C GLY A 148 -2.34 -8.00 15.17
N GLU A 149 -2.76 -8.50 14.00
CA GLU A 149 -2.16 -9.67 13.36
C GLU A 149 -0.77 -9.41 12.77
N THR A 150 -0.49 -8.16 12.44
CA THR A 150 0.81 -7.69 11.91
C THR A 150 0.90 -6.17 12.02
N SER A 151 2.08 -5.62 11.77
CA SER A 151 2.26 -4.18 11.60
C SER A 151 2.52 -3.88 10.13
N ALA A 152 1.64 -3.09 9.51
CA ALA A 152 1.76 -2.67 8.12
C ALA A 152 1.01 -1.37 7.85
N SER A 153 1.59 -0.52 7.01
CA SER A 153 0.97 0.68 6.44
C SER A 153 1.81 1.20 5.28
N SER A 154 1.32 2.23 4.60
CA SER A 154 2.08 3.01 3.63
C SER A 154 1.74 4.48 3.81
N ASN A 155 2.67 5.38 3.47
CA ASN A 155 2.34 6.80 3.44
C ASN A 155 1.27 7.09 2.39
N LEU A 156 1.43 6.52 1.19
CA LEU A 156 0.57 6.76 0.05
C LEU A 156 0.11 5.45 -0.60
N ILE A 157 -1.10 5.45 -1.14
CA ILE A 157 -1.63 4.36 -1.96
C ILE A 157 -2.14 4.97 -3.27
N VAL A 158 -1.72 4.39 -4.41
CA VAL A 158 -2.25 4.73 -5.74
C VAL A 158 -3.19 3.61 -6.19
N GLY A 159 -4.43 3.95 -6.49
CA GLY A 159 -5.48 3.00 -6.85
C GLY A 159 -5.49 2.60 -8.32
N LEU A 160 -6.45 1.73 -8.68
CA LEU A 160 -6.57 1.14 -10.01
C LEU A 160 -6.92 2.15 -11.12
N GLU A 161 -7.64 3.22 -10.75
CA GLU A 161 -8.08 4.30 -11.64
C GLU A 161 -7.21 5.56 -11.48
N GLY A 162 -6.03 5.42 -10.85
CA GLY A 162 -5.08 6.50 -10.64
C GLY A 162 -5.43 7.44 -9.47
N GLU A 163 -6.40 7.10 -8.63
CA GLU A 163 -6.66 7.85 -7.40
C GLU A 163 -5.49 7.69 -6.42
N ALA A 164 -5.11 8.76 -5.72
CA ALA A 164 -4.04 8.74 -4.71
C ALA A 164 -4.58 9.07 -3.32
N LEU A 165 -4.27 8.23 -2.33
CA LEU A 165 -4.63 8.41 -0.93
C LEU A 165 -3.38 8.65 -0.08
N LEU A 166 -3.41 9.67 0.79
CA LEU A 166 -2.45 9.83 1.87
C LEU A 166 -3.01 9.14 3.13
N CYS A 167 -2.36 8.06 3.57
CA CYS A 167 -2.79 7.25 4.71
C CYS A 167 -1.97 7.51 5.98
N VAL A 168 -0.68 7.83 5.84
CA VAL A 168 0.21 8.24 6.92
C VAL A 168 0.87 9.55 6.51
N PRO A 169 0.90 10.59 7.37
CA PRO A 169 1.55 11.88 7.04
C PRO A 169 2.97 11.69 6.51
N LEU A 170 3.39 12.58 5.61
CA LEU A 170 4.71 12.50 4.97
C LEU A 170 5.88 12.88 5.90
N ASP A 171 5.59 13.31 7.11
CA ASP A 171 6.55 13.55 8.18
C ASP A 171 6.49 12.46 9.26
N GLU A 172 5.71 11.39 9.05
CA GLU A 172 5.57 10.26 9.97
C GLU A 172 6.06 8.94 9.37
N VAL A 173 6.52 8.05 10.27
CA VAL A 173 6.95 6.70 9.94
C VAL A 173 5.76 5.84 9.50
N ALA A 174 5.87 5.20 8.34
CA ALA A 174 4.97 4.14 7.89
C ALA A 174 5.66 2.77 7.98
N TYR A 175 4.89 1.71 8.19
CA TYR A 175 5.40 0.34 8.32
C TYR A 175 5.35 -0.42 6.98
N CYS A 176 6.26 -0.12 6.07
CA CYS A 176 6.27 -0.66 4.71
C CYS A 176 7.64 -1.18 4.25
N SER A 177 8.72 -0.51 4.64
CA SER A 177 10.06 -0.64 4.06
C SER A 177 11.09 -1.24 5.01
N ASN A 178 10.67 -2.03 6.01
CA ASN A 178 11.52 -2.70 6.98
C ASN A 178 12.48 -1.73 7.69
N ASP A 179 13.79 -1.96 7.65
CA ASP A 179 14.80 -1.11 8.32
C ASP A 179 14.89 0.31 7.74
N ARG A 180 14.26 0.55 6.57
CA ARG A 180 14.16 1.86 5.93
C ARG A 180 12.87 2.62 6.28
N ASN A 181 12.02 2.08 7.18
CA ASN A 181 10.79 2.78 7.62
C ASN A 181 11.06 4.17 8.21
N HIS A 182 12.20 4.35 8.89
CA HIS A 182 12.54 5.57 9.63
C HIS A 182 13.13 6.70 8.77
N ASP A 183 13.39 6.45 7.48
CA ASP A 183 14.05 7.41 6.60
C ASP A 183 13.50 7.43 5.17
N THR A 184 12.33 6.82 4.92
CA THR A 184 11.72 6.77 3.59
C THR A 184 10.25 7.11 3.59
N ILE A 185 9.76 7.54 2.41
CA ILE A 185 8.34 7.61 2.08
C ILE A 185 7.99 6.37 1.24
N SER A 186 6.95 5.67 1.63
CA SER A 186 6.44 4.49 0.91
C SER A 186 5.22 4.80 0.06
N ILE A 187 5.19 4.25 -1.15
CA ILE A 187 4.02 4.27 -2.05
C ILE A 187 3.66 2.83 -2.38
N GLU A 188 2.46 2.41 -2.00
CA GLU A 188 1.83 1.17 -2.48
C GLU A 188 1.00 1.48 -3.72
N PHE A 189 1.10 0.68 -4.77
CA PHE A 189 0.19 0.80 -5.90
C PHE A 189 -0.68 -0.44 -6.10
N CYS A 190 -1.93 -0.21 -6.48
CA CYS A 190 -2.89 -1.25 -6.85
C CYS A 190 -2.63 -1.75 -8.28
N HIS A 191 -3.00 -2.99 -8.55
CA HIS A 191 -2.80 -3.61 -9.85
C HIS A 191 -3.94 -4.58 -10.19
N PRO A 192 -4.35 -4.71 -11.47
CA PRO A 192 -5.49 -5.53 -11.86
C PRO A 192 -5.15 -7.03 -11.93
N GLY A 193 -3.95 -7.40 -12.35
CA GLY A 193 -3.56 -8.78 -12.64
C GLY A 193 -2.59 -9.37 -11.61
N THR A 194 -2.39 -10.68 -11.66
CA THR A 194 -1.47 -11.41 -10.77
C THR A 194 0.01 -11.19 -11.08
N ASP A 195 0.31 -10.58 -12.23
CA ASP A 195 1.65 -10.18 -12.64
C ASP A 195 2.15 -8.90 -11.95
N GLY A 196 1.27 -8.22 -11.19
CA GLY A 196 1.60 -6.99 -10.47
C GLY A 196 1.78 -5.77 -11.35
N LYS A 197 1.38 -5.84 -12.65
CA LYS A 197 1.48 -4.70 -13.58
C LYS A 197 0.45 -3.64 -13.22
N PRO A 198 0.86 -2.36 -13.03
CA PRO A 198 -0.10 -1.28 -12.84
C PRO A 198 -0.95 -1.05 -14.10
N SER A 199 -2.16 -0.54 -13.96
CA SER A 199 -2.92 0.04 -15.05
C SER A 199 -2.19 1.29 -15.58
N GLN A 200 -2.58 1.81 -16.75
CA GLN A 200 -1.98 3.04 -17.26
C GLN A 200 -2.27 4.22 -16.32
N ASP A 201 -3.49 4.35 -15.83
CA ASP A 201 -3.87 5.42 -14.90
C ASP A 201 -3.11 5.34 -13.56
N THR A 202 -2.93 4.11 -13.03
CA THR A 202 -2.09 3.86 -11.86
C THR A 202 -0.64 4.28 -12.12
N TYR A 203 -0.08 3.87 -13.27
CA TYR A 203 1.30 4.19 -13.64
C TYR A 203 1.53 5.70 -13.77
N ASP A 204 0.65 6.39 -14.49
CA ASP A 204 0.76 7.84 -14.72
C ASP A 204 0.69 8.63 -13.40
N THR A 205 -0.19 8.21 -12.49
CA THR A 205 -0.27 8.82 -11.15
C THR A 205 0.95 8.48 -10.31
N LEU A 206 1.43 7.24 -10.38
CA LEU A 206 2.62 6.81 -9.65
C LEU A 206 3.86 7.62 -10.04
N VAL A 207 4.11 7.79 -11.35
CA VAL A 207 5.20 8.64 -11.87
C VAL A 207 5.08 10.08 -11.37
N LYS A 208 3.88 10.66 -11.53
CA LYS A 208 3.61 12.06 -11.14
C LYS A 208 3.78 12.29 -9.64
N LEU A 209 3.33 11.33 -8.83
CA LEU A 209 3.43 11.39 -7.37
C LEU A 209 4.89 11.24 -6.91
N THR A 210 5.62 10.31 -7.49
CA THR A 210 7.04 10.08 -7.19
C THR A 210 7.89 11.30 -7.56
N ALA A 211 7.69 11.88 -8.74
CA ALA A 211 8.37 13.10 -9.15
C ALA A 211 8.10 14.27 -8.16
N TRP A 212 6.84 14.44 -7.76
CA TRP A 212 6.49 15.46 -6.76
C TRP A 212 7.18 15.23 -5.40
N LEU A 213 7.30 13.97 -4.94
CA LEU A 213 8.02 13.66 -3.70
C LEU A 213 9.53 13.91 -3.83
N CYS A 214 10.13 13.62 -4.99
CA CYS A 214 11.53 13.94 -5.24
C CYS A 214 11.78 15.45 -5.15
N ASP A 215 10.93 16.27 -5.78
CA ASP A 215 11.00 17.73 -5.70
C ASP A 215 10.82 18.21 -4.24
N LEU A 216 9.83 17.66 -3.53
CA LEU A 216 9.48 18.06 -2.16
C LEU A 216 10.63 17.85 -1.17
N PHE A 217 11.33 16.73 -1.27
CA PHE A 217 12.39 16.32 -0.34
C PHE A 217 13.80 16.53 -0.89
N GLY A 218 13.95 17.01 -2.13
CA GLY A 218 15.24 17.23 -2.79
C GLY A 218 15.99 15.93 -3.03
N LEU A 219 15.30 14.92 -3.57
CA LEU A 219 15.81 13.59 -3.88
C LEU A 219 16.21 13.49 -5.35
N ASP A 220 17.23 12.68 -5.65
CA ASP A 220 17.58 12.30 -7.01
C ASP A 220 16.71 11.12 -7.48
N PRO A 221 15.86 11.28 -8.51
CA PRO A 221 14.99 10.19 -8.96
C PRO A 221 15.75 8.94 -9.42
N GLN A 222 16.99 9.05 -9.86
CA GLN A 222 17.79 7.89 -10.31
C GLN A 222 18.43 7.11 -9.17
N GLU A 223 18.73 7.77 -8.03
CA GLU A 223 19.45 7.17 -6.90
C GLU A 223 18.52 6.91 -5.71
N ASP A 224 17.56 7.82 -5.46
CA ASP A 224 16.75 7.83 -4.24
C ASP A 224 15.32 7.27 -4.43
N VAL A 225 14.93 6.89 -5.65
CA VAL A 225 13.71 6.13 -5.92
C VAL A 225 14.08 4.67 -6.06
N ILE A 226 13.66 3.87 -5.08
CA ILE A 226 14.05 2.46 -4.98
C ILE A 226 12.82 1.54 -4.85
N ARG A 227 13.00 0.25 -5.13
CA ARG A 227 11.98 -0.78 -4.91
C ARG A 227 12.15 -1.36 -3.51
N HIS A 228 11.11 -1.92 -2.95
CA HIS A 228 11.25 -2.73 -1.74
C HIS A 228 12.25 -3.89 -1.94
N TYR A 229 12.36 -4.42 -3.15
CA TYR A 229 13.37 -5.39 -3.56
C TYR A 229 14.81 -4.93 -3.23
N ASP A 230 15.08 -3.66 -3.45
CA ASP A 230 16.42 -3.07 -3.22
C ASP A 230 16.74 -2.90 -1.72
N VAL A 231 15.72 -3.07 -0.84
CA VAL A 231 15.89 -3.04 0.62
C VAL A 231 16.14 -4.45 1.20
N ILE A 232 15.35 -5.46 0.79
CA ILE A 232 15.36 -6.80 1.42
C ILE A 232 15.24 -7.98 0.45
N ASP A 233 15.57 -7.85 -0.81
CA ASP A 233 15.45 -8.91 -1.86
C ASP A 233 14.02 -9.52 -2.00
N LYS A 234 12.99 -8.85 -1.50
CA LYS A 234 11.60 -9.27 -1.68
C LYS A 234 11.14 -8.90 -3.09
N GLU A 235 10.46 -9.82 -3.82
CA GLU A 235 9.88 -9.52 -5.14
C GLU A 235 8.75 -8.47 -5.04
N CYS A 236 9.10 -7.26 -4.67
CA CYS A 236 8.20 -6.12 -4.50
C CYS A 236 8.86 -4.83 -5.03
N PRO A 237 8.18 -4.12 -5.95
CA PRO A 237 6.96 -4.52 -6.66
C PRO A 237 7.25 -5.56 -7.73
N LEU A 238 6.46 -6.64 -7.77
CA LEU A 238 6.69 -7.82 -8.62
C LEU A 238 6.97 -7.47 -10.08
N TYR A 239 6.10 -6.65 -10.68
CA TYR A 239 6.23 -6.27 -12.09
C TYR A 239 7.57 -5.58 -12.40
N PHE A 240 7.98 -4.62 -11.59
CA PHE A 240 9.23 -3.87 -11.79
C PHE A 240 10.49 -4.66 -11.38
N VAL A 241 10.37 -5.68 -10.57
CA VAL A 241 11.47 -6.61 -10.29
C VAL A 241 11.72 -7.54 -11.48
N GLN A 242 10.64 -8.07 -12.07
CA GLN A 242 10.72 -9.00 -13.20
C GLN A 242 10.95 -8.30 -14.54
N ASN A 243 10.65 -7.01 -14.66
CA ASN A 243 10.77 -6.23 -15.90
C ASN A 243 11.68 -5.02 -15.68
N LYS A 244 13.00 -5.26 -15.68
CA LYS A 244 14.02 -4.24 -15.36
C LYS A 244 13.96 -3.02 -16.29
N ASP A 245 13.66 -3.22 -17.58
CA ASP A 245 13.55 -2.12 -18.54
C ASP A 245 12.35 -1.21 -18.22
N GLU A 246 11.27 -1.78 -17.69
CA GLU A 246 10.11 -1.01 -17.24
C GLU A 246 10.41 -0.23 -15.94
N TRP A 247 11.23 -0.79 -15.05
CA TRP A 247 11.73 -0.05 -13.90
C TRP A 247 12.63 1.12 -14.29
N THR A 248 13.54 0.91 -15.24
CA THR A 248 14.43 1.97 -15.75
C THR A 248 13.65 3.08 -16.47
N ARG A 249 12.52 2.74 -17.09
CA ARG A 249 11.64 3.71 -17.74
C ARG A 249 10.81 4.51 -16.75
N PHE A 250 10.48 3.90 -15.62
CA PHE A 250 9.74 4.55 -14.54
C PHE A 250 10.54 5.70 -13.94
#